data_2df6578eb020ff7c33e316aa5c35758e
#
_entry.id   2df6578eb020ff7c33e316aa5c35758e
#
_cell.length_a   1.000
_cell.length_b   1.000
_cell.length_c   1.000
_cell.angle_alpha   90.00
_cell.angle_beta   90.00
_cell.angle_gamma   90.00
#
_symmetry.space_group_name_H-M   'P 1'
#
loop_
_entity.id
_entity.type
_entity.pdbx_description
1 polymer ?
#
loop_
_entity_poly.entity_id
_entity_poly.type
_entity_poly.pdbx_seq_one_letter_code
_entity_poly.pdbx_strand_id
1 'polypeptide(L)'
;MRDSDIGIWWVDAFTDRAGGGNPAAVCALSKPLAPAVMQAVAAELGLSETAFVEPPGSEGVRPLRWFTPSVEVDLCGHATLAAAHVLADASSSVRFATRSGEVAVARLGERGLELDFPAATVGEEPSGEAGLAELAGALGETPVWAGRGGPDVLVELPSAAAVAEC
;
A
#
# COMPACT_ATOMS: atom_id res chain seq x y z
N MET A 1 12.49 3.21 -25.62
CA MET A 1 11.14 2.66 -25.33
C MET A 1 10.20 3.19 -26.39
N ARG A 2 9.38 2.34 -26.99
CA ARG A 2 8.33 2.81 -27.90
C ARG A 2 7.28 3.55 -27.08
N ASP A 3 6.57 4.51 -27.69
CA ASP A 3 5.55 5.39 -27.06
C ASP A 3 4.36 4.64 -26.42
N SER A 4 4.33 3.31 -26.53
CA SER A 4 3.32 2.40 -26.00
C SER A 4 3.85 1.43 -24.94
N ASP A 5 5.14 1.49 -24.59
CA ASP A 5 5.73 0.53 -23.66
C ASP A 5 5.39 0.95 -22.20
N ILE A 6 4.80 0.03 -21.46
CA ILE A 6 4.59 0.17 -20.00
C ILE A 6 5.77 -0.50 -19.31
N GLY A 7 6.48 0.26 -18.47
CA GLY A 7 7.46 -0.34 -17.59
C GLY A 7 6.75 -1.03 -16.43
N ILE A 8 7.07 -2.30 -16.19
CA ILE A 8 6.53 -3.07 -15.07
C ILE A 8 7.70 -3.55 -14.21
N TRP A 9 7.65 -3.27 -12.91
CA TRP A 9 8.62 -3.73 -11.92
C TRP A 9 7.90 -4.53 -10.84
N TRP A 10 8.58 -5.56 -10.36
CA TRP A 10 8.19 -6.28 -9.16
C TRP A 10 9.11 -5.80 -8.02
N VAL A 11 8.53 -5.25 -6.97
CA VAL A 11 9.29 -4.62 -5.88
C VAL A 11 8.83 -5.19 -4.55
N ASP A 12 9.77 -5.67 -3.76
CA ASP A 12 9.52 -6.10 -2.39
C ASP A 12 9.71 -4.89 -1.45
N ALA A 13 8.63 -4.36 -0.88
CA ALA A 13 8.69 -3.27 0.09
C ALA A 13 9.03 -3.78 1.49
N PHE A 14 9.58 -2.89 2.35
CA PHE A 14 9.97 -3.17 3.75
C PHE A 14 11.07 -4.20 3.91
N THR A 15 11.95 -4.34 2.92
CA THR A 15 13.07 -5.29 2.97
C THR A 15 14.29 -4.75 2.22
N ASP A 16 15.45 -5.29 2.52
CA ASP A 16 16.71 -5.04 1.82
C ASP A 16 17.16 -6.24 0.95
N ARG A 17 16.32 -7.28 0.83
CA ARG A 17 16.61 -8.51 0.08
C ARG A 17 15.41 -8.99 -0.74
N ALA A 18 15.68 -9.52 -1.91
CA ALA A 18 14.67 -10.11 -2.78
C ALA A 18 13.95 -11.28 -2.09
N GLY A 19 12.63 -11.37 -2.26
CA GLY A 19 11.77 -12.38 -1.66
C GLY A 19 11.48 -12.19 -0.17
N GLY A 20 11.89 -11.06 0.42
CA GLY A 20 11.48 -10.63 1.75
C GLY A 20 10.40 -9.54 1.65
N GLY A 21 9.81 -9.15 2.76
CA GLY A 21 8.88 -8.03 2.80
C GLY A 21 7.54 -8.26 2.11
N ASN A 22 6.94 -7.18 1.57
CA ASN A 22 5.63 -7.21 0.93
C ASN A 22 5.74 -6.83 -0.55
N PRO A 23 5.46 -7.75 -1.50
CA PRO A 23 5.63 -7.50 -2.93
C PRO A 23 4.50 -6.65 -3.50
N ALA A 24 4.86 -5.71 -4.39
CA ALA A 24 3.95 -4.94 -5.21
C ALA A 24 4.43 -4.88 -6.66
N ALA A 25 3.52 -4.86 -7.61
CA ALA A 25 3.86 -4.46 -8.97
C ALA A 25 3.77 -2.94 -9.12
N VAL A 26 4.69 -2.36 -9.88
CA VAL A 26 4.69 -0.95 -10.25
C VAL A 26 4.63 -0.84 -11.76
N CYS A 27 3.56 -0.25 -12.27
CA CYS A 27 3.36 0.04 -13.69
C CYS A 27 3.58 1.54 -13.94
N ALA A 28 4.73 1.92 -14.51
CA ALA A 28 4.96 3.30 -14.94
C ALA A 28 4.37 3.52 -16.33
N LEU A 29 3.38 4.38 -16.40
CA LEU A 29 2.60 4.66 -17.60
C LEU A 29 3.19 5.83 -18.37
N SER A 30 3.18 5.76 -19.69
CA SER A 30 3.50 6.89 -20.58
C SER A 30 2.28 7.80 -20.83
N LYS A 31 1.06 7.31 -20.58
CA LYS A 31 -0.22 8.01 -20.68
C LYS A 31 -1.27 7.33 -19.81
N PRO A 32 -2.34 8.03 -19.45
CA PRO A 32 -3.44 7.46 -18.68
C PRO A 32 -4.01 6.19 -19.31
N LEU A 33 -4.38 5.21 -18.51
CA LEU A 33 -5.10 3.99 -18.90
C LEU A 33 -6.52 4.01 -18.36
N ALA A 34 -7.43 3.34 -19.07
CA ALA A 34 -8.77 3.12 -18.57
C ALA A 34 -8.74 2.23 -17.31
N PRO A 35 -9.57 2.51 -16.28
CA PRO A 35 -9.61 1.72 -15.05
C PRO A 35 -9.80 0.23 -15.27
N ALA A 36 -10.64 -0.16 -16.24
CA ALA A 36 -10.86 -1.57 -16.57
C ALA A 36 -9.59 -2.27 -17.08
N VAL A 37 -8.69 -1.55 -17.76
CA VAL A 37 -7.41 -2.09 -18.22
C VAL A 37 -6.45 -2.25 -17.05
N MET A 38 -6.38 -1.25 -16.14
CA MET A 38 -5.58 -1.34 -14.92
C MET A 38 -6.02 -2.53 -14.05
N GLN A 39 -7.34 -2.70 -13.88
CA GLN A 39 -7.91 -3.83 -13.14
C GLN A 39 -7.56 -5.18 -13.77
N ALA A 40 -7.64 -5.30 -15.09
CA ALA A 40 -7.30 -6.54 -15.79
C ALA A 40 -5.80 -6.88 -15.65
N VAL A 41 -4.92 -5.88 -15.74
CA VAL A 41 -3.47 -6.05 -15.52
C VAL A 41 -3.18 -6.47 -14.08
N ALA A 42 -3.81 -5.83 -13.09
CA ALA A 42 -3.63 -6.19 -11.68
C ALA A 42 -4.10 -7.63 -11.39
N ALA A 43 -5.23 -8.04 -11.99
CA ALA A 43 -5.72 -9.42 -11.87
C ALA A 43 -4.74 -10.45 -12.49
N GLU A 44 -4.15 -10.14 -13.64
CA GLU A 44 -3.18 -11.01 -14.30
C GLU A 44 -1.86 -11.12 -13.51
N LEU A 45 -1.38 -10.02 -12.92
CA LEU A 45 -0.17 -10.02 -12.10
C LEU A 45 -0.35 -10.75 -10.77
N GLY A 46 -1.56 -10.78 -10.21
CA GLY A 46 -1.92 -11.60 -9.05
C GLY A 46 -1.23 -11.22 -7.73
N LEU A 47 -0.64 -10.02 -7.64
CA LEU A 47 -0.08 -9.50 -6.40
C LEU A 47 -1.14 -8.87 -5.52
N SER A 48 -0.83 -8.68 -4.23
CA SER A 48 -1.75 -8.01 -3.29
C SER A 48 -2.21 -6.68 -3.86
N GLU A 49 -1.27 -5.85 -4.34
CA GLU A 49 -1.56 -4.61 -5.05
C GLU A 49 -0.60 -4.36 -6.22
N THR A 50 -1.16 -3.72 -7.25
CA THR A 50 -0.44 -3.14 -8.38
C THR A 50 -0.61 -1.63 -8.37
N ALA A 51 0.49 -0.89 -8.31
CA ALA A 51 0.55 0.56 -8.42
C ALA A 51 0.64 1.00 -9.89
N PHE A 52 -0.28 1.82 -10.34
CA PHE A 52 -0.24 2.47 -11.65
C PHE A 52 0.12 3.93 -11.48
N VAL A 53 1.26 4.33 -12.04
CA VAL A 53 1.78 5.70 -11.91
C VAL A 53 1.80 6.36 -13.27
N GLU A 54 1.10 7.50 -13.39
CA GLU A 54 1.07 8.29 -14.60
C GLU A 54 2.28 9.27 -14.66
N PRO A 55 2.55 9.86 -15.85
CA PRO A 55 3.52 10.93 -15.97
C PRO A 55 3.19 12.11 -15.04
N PRO A 56 4.20 12.85 -14.55
CA PRO A 56 3.96 14.00 -13.70
C PRO A 56 3.19 15.11 -14.41
N GLY A 57 2.29 15.76 -13.68
CA GLY A 57 1.69 17.02 -14.10
C GLY A 57 2.68 18.18 -14.05
N SER A 58 2.20 19.40 -14.32
CA SER A 58 3.03 20.63 -14.37
C SER A 58 3.74 20.96 -13.05
N GLU A 59 3.21 20.51 -11.92
CA GLU A 59 3.77 20.71 -10.58
C GLU A 59 4.67 19.53 -10.11
N GLY A 60 4.95 18.58 -11.00
CA GLY A 60 5.76 17.40 -10.68
C GLY A 60 5.03 16.32 -9.87
N VAL A 61 3.74 16.50 -9.57
CA VAL A 61 2.91 15.53 -8.88
C VAL A 61 2.44 14.47 -9.86
N ARG A 62 2.53 13.18 -9.48
CA ARG A 62 2.17 12.05 -10.33
C ARG A 62 0.85 11.45 -9.87
N PRO A 63 -0.16 11.28 -10.75
CA PRO A 63 -1.32 10.47 -10.42
C PRO A 63 -0.89 9.04 -10.10
N LEU A 64 -1.42 8.49 -9.00
CA LEU A 64 -1.16 7.14 -8.53
C LEU A 64 -2.46 6.47 -8.13
N ARG A 65 -2.65 5.25 -8.62
CA ARG A 65 -3.80 4.40 -8.32
C ARG A 65 -3.34 3.00 -7.99
N TRP A 66 -4.04 2.32 -7.08
CA TRP A 66 -3.72 0.97 -6.65
C TRP A 66 -4.90 0.03 -6.90
N PHE A 67 -4.58 -1.14 -7.42
CA PHE A 67 -5.56 -2.19 -7.71
C PHE A 67 -5.10 -3.50 -7.08
N THR A 68 -5.98 -4.12 -6.31
CA THR A 68 -5.89 -5.55 -6.00
C THR A 68 -6.28 -6.36 -7.23
N PRO A 69 -6.16 -7.70 -7.24
CA PRO A 69 -6.70 -8.50 -8.34
C PRO A 69 -8.20 -8.31 -8.62
N SER A 70 -8.97 -7.77 -7.65
CA SER A 70 -10.43 -7.69 -7.73
C SER A 70 -10.99 -6.27 -7.75
N VAL A 71 -10.34 -5.31 -7.07
CA VAL A 71 -10.88 -3.95 -6.88
C VAL A 71 -9.79 -2.90 -6.83
N GLU A 72 -10.15 -1.65 -7.15
CA GLU A 72 -9.32 -0.49 -6.85
C GLU A 72 -9.42 -0.13 -5.36
N VAL A 73 -8.31 0.21 -4.73
CA VAL A 73 -8.24 0.66 -3.33
C VAL A 73 -7.81 2.12 -3.22
N ASP A 74 -8.27 2.80 -2.17
CA ASP A 74 -8.08 4.25 -2.02
C ASP A 74 -6.74 4.63 -1.39
N LEU A 75 -6.08 3.68 -0.68
CA LEU A 75 -4.80 3.90 -0.02
C LEU A 75 -4.01 2.59 0.08
N CYS A 76 -2.70 2.65 -0.23
CA CYS A 76 -1.81 1.50 -0.10
C CYS A 76 -0.38 1.94 0.18
N GLY A 77 0.15 1.60 1.38
CA GLY A 77 1.48 2.05 1.83
C GLY A 77 2.63 1.37 1.09
N HIS A 78 2.68 0.03 1.10
CA HIS A 78 3.81 -0.69 0.52
C HIS A 78 3.95 -0.48 -0.99
N ALA A 79 2.83 -0.43 -1.73
CA ALA A 79 2.85 -0.18 -3.17
C ALA A 79 3.20 1.29 -3.51
N THR A 80 2.93 2.25 -2.61
CA THR A 80 3.41 3.64 -2.73
C THR A 80 4.92 3.73 -2.55
N LEU A 81 5.48 3.05 -1.55
CA LEU A 81 6.93 2.95 -1.36
C LEU A 81 7.62 2.27 -2.54
N ALA A 82 7.03 1.19 -3.06
CA ALA A 82 7.52 0.51 -4.26
C ALA A 82 7.52 1.45 -5.48
N ALA A 83 6.45 2.21 -5.70
CA ALA A 83 6.35 3.20 -6.77
C ALA A 83 7.42 4.30 -6.62
N ALA A 84 7.60 4.83 -5.42
CA ALA A 84 8.62 5.82 -5.14
C ALA A 84 10.03 5.26 -5.36
N HIS A 85 10.31 4.02 -4.96
CA HIS A 85 11.59 3.35 -5.19
C HIS A 85 11.96 3.27 -6.68
N VAL A 86 10.98 2.92 -7.52
CA VAL A 86 11.18 2.82 -8.98
C VAL A 86 11.39 4.18 -9.65
N LEU A 87 10.73 5.23 -9.14
CA LEU A 87 10.64 6.53 -9.82
C LEU A 87 11.54 7.61 -9.23
N ALA A 88 12.03 7.43 -7.99
CA ALA A 88 12.86 8.42 -7.34
C ALA A 88 14.28 8.40 -7.88
N ASP A 89 14.74 9.55 -8.37
CA ASP A 89 16.17 9.83 -8.51
C ASP A 89 16.84 9.88 -7.12
N ALA A 90 18.13 9.66 -7.06
CA ALA A 90 18.90 9.45 -5.82
C ALA A 90 18.77 10.56 -4.74
N SER A 91 18.16 11.71 -5.05
CA SER A 91 18.12 12.89 -4.17
C SER A 91 16.74 13.55 -4.02
N SER A 92 15.65 12.98 -4.58
CA SER A 92 14.37 13.67 -4.65
C SER A 92 13.24 12.97 -3.87
N SER A 93 12.35 13.76 -3.27
CA SER A 93 11.04 13.30 -2.84
C SER A 93 10.13 13.11 -4.06
N VAL A 94 9.21 12.15 -3.97
CA VAL A 94 8.17 11.93 -4.98
C VAL A 94 6.82 12.26 -4.37
N ARG A 95 6.01 13.06 -5.07
CA ARG A 95 4.63 13.39 -4.67
C ARG A 95 3.65 12.71 -5.59
N PHE A 96 2.62 12.12 -4.99
CA PHE A 96 1.57 11.41 -5.69
C PHE A 96 0.20 12.03 -5.41
N ALA A 97 -0.59 12.26 -6.46
CA ALA A 97 -2.00 12.57 -6.35
C ALA A 97 -2.81 11.27 -6.35
N THR A 98 -3.54 11.04 -5.27
CA THR A 98 -4.32 9.81 -5.06
C THR A 98 -5.78 10.11 -4.77
N ARG A 99 -6.64 9.09 -4.69
CA ARG A 99 -8.04 9.25 -4.29
C ARG A 99 -8.20 9.70 -2.84
N SER A 100 -7.20 9.42 -1.99
CA SER A 100 -7.17 9.84 -0.58
C SER A 100 -6.45 11.17 -0.34
N GLY A 101 -6.12 11.91 -1.42
CA GLY A 101 -5.37 13.15 -1.35
C GLY A 101 -3.93 13.01 -1.85
N GLU A 102 -3.12 14.04 -1.62
CA GLU A 102 -1.71 14.02 -1.97
C GLU A 102 -0.92 13.26 -0.90
N VAL A 103 -0.04 12.35 -1.34
CA VAL A 103 0.91 11.65 -0.48
C VAL A 103 2.33 11.90 -0.96
N ALA A 104 3.27 12.04 -0.02
CA ALA A 104 4.65 12.30 -0.31
C ALA A 104 5.56 11.18 0.22
N VAL A 105 6.54 10.82 -0.58
CA VAL A 105 7.61 9.90 -0.16
C VAL A 105 8.93 10.64 -0.22
N ALA A 106 9.60 10.78 0.91
CA ALA A 106 10.92 11.37 1.02
C ALA A 106 12.00 10.29 1.06
N ARG A 107 13.16 10.59 0.52
CA ARG A 107 14.33 9.72 0.64
C ARG A 107 15.08 10.03 1.94
N LEU A 108 15.33 9.00 2.74
CA LEU A 108 16.16 9.06 3.94
C LEU A 108 17.52 8.38 3.68
N GLY A 109 18.53 9.18 3.40
CA GLY A 109 19.86 8.67 3.08
C GLY A 109 19.90 7.80 1.81
N GLU A 110 20.81 6.83 1.78
CA GLU A 110 21.04 6.04 0.56
C GLU A 110 19.98 4.96 0.29
N ARG A 111 19.31 4.43 1.32
CA ARG A 111 18.43 3.26 1.21
C ARG A 111 17.05 3.43 1.86
N GLY A 112 16.85 4.48 2.66
CA GLY A 112 15.59 4.72 3.35
C GLY A 112 14.60 5.49 2.50
N LEU A 113 13.32 5.14 2.64
CA LEU A 113 12.18 5.90 2.16
C LEU A 113 11.26 6.17 3.33
N GLU A 114 10.80 7.41 3.46
CA GLU A 114 9.80 7.83 4.44
C GLU A 114 8.52 8.20 3.72
N LEU A 115 7.42 7.60 4.13
CA LEU A 115 6.09 7.85 3.60
C LEU A 115 5.27 8.57 4.67
N ASP A 116 4.76 9.75 4.32
CA ASP A 116 3.82 10.51 5.15
C ASP A 116 2.39 10.18 4.71
N PHE A 117 1.63 9.58 5.63
CA PHE A 117 0.25 9.16 5.41
C PHE A 117 -0.72 9.90 6.31
N PRO A 118 -1.99 10.10 5.85
CA PRO A 118 -3.05 10.60 6.72
C PRO A 118 -3.22 9.65 7.91
N ALA A 119 -3.21 10.23 9.12
CA ALA A 119 -3.47 9.44 10.34
C ALA A 119 -4.96 9.07 10.42
N ALA A 120 -5.25 7.79 10.62
CA ALA A 120 -6.58 7.35 11.00
C ALA A 120 -6.74 7.45 12.51
N THR A 121 -7.84 8.07 12.96
CA THR A 121 -8.20 8.02 14.39
C THR A 121 -8.79 6.65 14.69
N VAL A 122 -8.15 5.91 15.59
CA VAL A 122 -8.65 4.62 16.04
C VAL A 122 -9.47 4.84 17.31
N GLY A 123 -10.77 4.55 17.23
CA GLY A 123 -11.68 4.54 18.39
C GLY A 123 -11.69 3.17 19.08
N GLU A 124 -12.12 3.13 20.34
CA GLU A 124 -12.33 1.84 21.02
C GLU A 124 -13.53 1.12 20.39
N GLU A 125 -13.26 -0.05 19.81
CA GLU A 125 -14.25 -1.00 19.29
C GLU A 125 -13.59 -2.39 19.13
N PRO A 126 -14.33 -3.45 19.20
CA PRO A 126 -15.75 -3.59 19.48
C PRO A 126 -16.04 -3.33 20.96
N SER A 127 -17.21 -2.79 21.23
CA SER A 127 -17.62 -2.33 22.58
C SER A 127 -17.61 -3.48 23.59
N GLY A 128 -16.64 -3.47 24.51
CA GLY A 128 -16.60 -4.30 25.69
C GLY A 128 -16.22 -5.78 25.47
N GLU A 129 -16.35 -6.57 26.54
CA GLU A 129 -15.95 -7.98 26.60
C GLU A 129 -16.60 -8.88 25.51
N ALA A 130 -17.85 -8.59 25.13
CA ALA A 130 -18.56 -9.39 24.13
C ALA A 130 -17.91 -9.30 22.73
N GLY A 131 -17.47 -8.12 22.31
CA GLY A 131 -16.80 -7.93 21.04
C GLY A 131 -15.39 -8.53 21.00
N LEU A 132 -14.64 -8.45 22.12
CA LEU A 132 -13.36 -9.12 22.23
C LEU A 132 -13.52 -10.65 22.20
N ALA A 133 -14.60 -11.20 22.80
CA ALA A 133 -14.88 -12.63 22.75
C ALA A 133 -15.22 -13.12 21.33
N GLU A 134 -15.91 -12.31 20.54
CA GLU A 134 -16.21 -12.62 19.14
C GLU A 134 -14.93 -12.61 18.30
N LEU A 135 -14.05 -11.62 18.48
CA LEU A 135 -12.75 -11.57 17.85
C LEU A 135 -11.86 -12.74 18.26
N ALA A 136 -11.85 -13.11 19.55
CA ALA A 136 -11.12 -14.27 20.04
C ALA A 136 -11.58 -15.58 19.36
N GLY A 137 -12.88 -15.73 19.13
CA GLY A 137 -13.42 -16.86 18.38
C GLY A 137 -13.00 -16.92 16.92
N ALA A 138 -12.83 -15.77 16.29
CA ALA A 138 -12.42 -15.66 14.89
C ALA A 138 -10.90 -15.84 14.71
N LEU A 139 -10.10 -15.34 15.64
CA LEU A 139 -8.63 -15.35 15.57
C LEU A 139 -7.99 -16.59 16.21
N GLY A 140 -8.74 -17.32 17.05
CA GLY A 140 -8.21 -18.45 17.83
C GLY A 140 -7.34 -18.02 19.03
N GLU A 141 -7.23 -16.71 19.29
CA GLU A 141 -6.44 -16.12 20.37
C GLU A 141 -7.20 -14.96 21.03
N THR A 142 -7.01 -14.75 22.32
CA THR A 142 -7.70 -13.69 23.07
C THR A 142 -7.00 -12.35 22.87
N PRO A 143 -7.66 -11.34 22.26
CA PRO A 143 -7.08 -10.00 22.12
C PRO A 143 -6.84 -9.31 23.45
N VAL A 144 -5.76 -8.54 23.54
CA VAL A 144 -5.49 -7.61 24.66
C VAL A 144 -6.31 -6.34 24.50
N TRP A 145 -6.46 -5.90 23.25
CA TRP A 145 -7.21 -4.71 22.89
C TRP A 145 -7.67 -4.79 21.44
N ALA A 146 -8.73 -4.08 21.09
CA ALA A 146 -9.17 -3.87 19.72
C ALA A 146 -9.76 -2.48 19.54
N GLY A 147 -9.57 -1.91 18.34
CA GLY A 147 -10.11 -0.61 17.96
C GLY A 147 -10.46 -0.54 16.49
N ARG A 148 -11.39 0.35 16.11
CA ARG A 148 -11.78 0.57 14.73
C ARG A 148 -11.19 1.86 14.18
N GLY A 149 -10.50 1.77 13.04
CA GLY A 149 -9.99 2.90 12.26
C GLY A 149 -10.55 2.89 10.85
N GLY A 150 -11.61 3.68 10.59
CA GLY A 150 -12.31 3.63 9.30
C GLY A 150 -12.95 2.25 9.05
N PRO A 151 -12.66 1.59 7.92
CA PRO A 151 -13.20 0.25 7.62
C PRO A 151 -12.49 -0.87 8.38
N ASP A 152 -11.32 -0.62 8.96
CA ASP A 152 -10.44 -1.64 9.51
C ASP A 152 -10.63 -1.79 11.03
N VAL A 153 -10.37 -3.00 11.53
CA VAL A 153 -10.27 -3.29 12.95
C VAL A 153 -8.82 -3.61 13.28
N LEU A 154 -8.21 -2.80 14.15
CA LEU A 154 -6.89 -3.04 14.70
C LEU A 154 -7.03 -3.89 15.95
N VAL A 155 -6.32 -5.01 16.01
CA VAL A 155 -6.34 -5.94 17.13
C VAL A 155 -4.95 -6.10 17.68
N GLU A 156 -4.78 -5.90 19.00
CA GLU A 156 -3.55 -6.20 19.72
C GLU A 156 -3.65 -7.60 20.33
N LEU A 157 -2.71 -8.47 19.96
CA LEU A 157 -2.58 -9.81 20.50
C LEU A 157 -1.46 -9.85 21.57
N PRO A 158 -1.47 -10.84 22.48
CA PRO A 158 -0.56 -10.86 23.65
C PRO A 158 0.92 -11.03 23.29
N SER A 159 1.24 -11.45 22.09
CA SER A 159 2.63 -11.67 21.65
C SER A 159 2.78 -11.72 20.13
N ALA A 160 4.01 -11.52 19.63
CA ALA A 160 4.35 -11.73 18.23
C ALA A 160 4.13 -13.17 17.77
N ALA A 161 4.29 -14.15 18.67
CA ALA A 161 4.00 -15.55 18.38
C ALA A 161 2.49 -15.74 18.10
N ALA A 162 1.63 -15.15 18.92
CA ALA A 162 0.18 -15.18 18.71
C ALA A 162 -0.23 -14.56 17.36
N VAL A 163 0.43 -13.47 16.94
CA VAL A 163 0.20 -12.86 15.63
C VAL A 163 0.63 -13.79 14.49
N ALA A 164 1.71 -14.55 14.66
CA ALA A 164 2.21 -15.46 13.63
C ALA A 164 1.38 -16.74 13.48
N GLU A 165 0.57 -17.08 14.49
CA GLU A 165 -0.27 -18.28 14.52
C GLU A 165 -1.74 -17.99 14.08
N CYS A 166 -2.13 -16.70 13.97
CA CYS A 166 -3.38 -16.28 13.35
C CYS A 166 -3.26 -16.35 11.82
#